data_9263efb2d6f5a65f17af116a1b442500
#
_entry.id   9263efb2d6f5a65f17af116a1b442500
#
_cell.length_a   1.000
_cell.length_b   1.000
_cell.length_c   1.000
_cell.angle_alpha   90.00
_cell.angle_beta   90.00
_cell.angle_gamma   90.00
#
_symmetry.space_group_name_H-M   'P 1'
#
loop_
_entity.id
_entity.type
_entity.pdbx_description
1 polymer ?
#
loop_
_entity_poly.entity_id
_entity_poly.type
_entity_poly.pdbx_seq_one_letter_code
_entity_poly.pdbx_strand_id
1 'polypeptide(L)'
;LSYRLPIHGLWLALLLGALSSVAHADNPPRPPHWSTPIDNRLNLHQVDDKLYRSALPNTEAVDQLKALGIVSVVNFYQKSDASWIGNADLQEIHLPLRTRWFDDEDALDALRSLRTAQEKGPVLIHCKHGQNRTGLVAALYRMVYQGWSKEEALAEMRSFGGSIERMKHAEDYLEDVDVSELKQALASGACSTSALAWCHIGDWLESLASAD
;
A
#
# COMPACT_ATOMS: atom_id res chain seq x y z
N LEU A 1 72.49 61.99 -7.86
CA LEU A 1 71.59 61.33 -6.90
C LEU A 1 70.37 60.78 -7.64
N SER A 2 70.40 59.47 -7.91
CA SER A 2 69.35 58.79 -8.64
C SER A 2 68.59 57.90 -7.67
N TYR A 3 67.39 58.24 -7.38
CA TYR A 3 66.47 57.38 -6.57
C TYR A 3 65.65 56.47 -7.49
N ARG A 4 65.85 55.16 -7.35
CA ARG A 4 64.99 54.13 -7.99
C ARG A 4 63.92 53.72 -7.01
N LEU A 5 62.65 53.86 -7.40
CA LEU A 5 61.51 53.37 -6.71
C LEU A 5 61.29 51.90 -7.08
N PRO A 6 60.94 50.99 -6.12
CA PRO A 6 60.59 49.63 -6.43
C PRO A 6 59.14 49.53 -6.84
N ILE A 7 58.88 48.85 -7.94
CA ILE A 7 57.55 48.51 -8.45
C ILE A 7 57.03 47.30 -7.61
N HIS A 8 56.04 47.53 -6.75
CA HIS A 8 55.31 46.42 -6.06
C HIS A 8 54.31 45.91 -7.03
N GLY A 9 54.55 44.71 -7.54
CA GLY A 9 53.60 43.95 -8.34
C GLY A 9 52.44 43.48 -7.49
N LEU A 10 51.21 43.97 -7.79
CA LEU A 10 49.95 43.56 -7.20
C LEU A 10 49.56 42.26 -7.86
N TRP A 11 49.72 41.12 -7.18
CA TRP A 11 49.16 39.85 -7.60
C TRP A 11 47.68 39.80 -7.22
N LEU A 12 46.77 40.02 -8.21
CA LEU A 12 45.35 39.84 -8.09
C LEU A 12 45.05 38.32 -8.15
N ALA A 13 44.85 37.67 -7.02
CA ALA A 13 44.41 36.30 -6.96
C ALA A 13 42.92 36.23 -7.33
N LEU A 14 42.62 35.79 -8.55
CA LEU A 14 41.26 35.42 -8.98
C LEU A 14 40.86 34.10 -8.30
N LEU A 15 40.11 34.19 -7.22
CA LEU A 15 39.39 33.06 -6.63
C LEU A 15 38.20 32.71 -7.55
N LEU A 16 38.40 31.76 -8.46
CA LEU A 16 37.30 31.08 -9.15
C LEU A 16 36.55 30.22 -8.11
N GLY A 17 35.47 30.77 -7.58
CA GLY A 17 34.52 30.00 -6.80
C GLY A 17 33.83 28.96 -7.70
N ALA A 18 34.22 27.69 -7.60
CA ALA A 18 33.48 26.58 -8.16
C ALA A 18 32.13 26.47 -7.42
N LEU A 19 31.08 27.00 -8.03
CA LEU A 19 29.70 26.71 -7.64
C LEU A 19 29.45 25.23 -7.93
N SER A 20 29.67 24.37 -6.92
CA SER A 20 29.25 23.00 -6.97
C SER A 20 27.70 23.00 -6.97
N SER A 21 27.13 22.88 -8.16
CA SER A 21 25.69 22.56 -8.29
C SER A 21 25.46 21.22 -7.62
N VAL A 22 24.86 21.23 -6.43
CA VAL A 22 24.31 20.03 -5.81
C VAL A 22 23.17 19.60 -6.73
N ALA A 23 23.45 18.62 -7.59
CA ALA A 23 22.42 17.95 -8.35
C ALA A 23 21.48 17.31 -7.32
N HIS A 24 20.29 17.87 -7.14
CA HIS A 24 19.21 17.16 -6.50
C HIS A 24 18.99 15.93 -7.38
N ALA A 25 19.22 14.74 -6.81
CA ALA A 25 18.79 13.50 -7.42
C ALA A 25 17.26 13.55 -7.49
N ASP A 26 16.72 14.04 -8.60
CA ASP A 26 15.30 13.92 -8.88
C ASP A 26 15.00 12.43 -8.90
N ASN A 27 14.20 11.96 -7.93
CA ASN A 27 13.68 10.61 -7.99
C ASN A 27 13.02 10.43 -9.37
N PRO A 28 13.28 9.30 -10.03
CA PRO A 28 12.68 9.07 -11.35
C PRO A 28 11.16 9.25 -11.23
N PRO A 29 10.52 9.85 -12.25
CA PRO A 29 9.09 10.07 -12.22
C PRO A 29 8.38 8.73 -11.98
N ARG A 30 7.35 8.76 -11.11
CA ARG A 30 6.55 7.58 -10.78
C ARG A 30 5.94 7.00 -12.06
N PRO A 31 6.01 5.68 -12.30
CA PRO A 31 5.38 5.07 -13.46
C PRO A 31 3.89 5.44 -13.57
N PRO A 32 3.37 5.79 -14.76
CA PRO A 32 2.02 6.33 -14.91
C PRO A 32 0.89 5.33 -14.59
N HIS A 33 1.19 4.03 -14.59
CA HIS A 33 0.24 2.97 -14.22
C HIS A 33 0.22 2.65 -12.72
N TRP A 34 1.11 3.27 -11.93
CA TRP A 34 1.07 3.17 -10.48
C TRP A 34 -0.05 4.04 -9.91
N SER A 35 -0.41 3.80 -8.64
CA SER A 35 -1.44 4.56 -7.94
C SER A 35 -1.23 6.06 -8.04
N THR A 36 -2.28 6.78 -8.44
CA THR A 36 -2.25 8.24 -8.63
C THR A 36 -2.45 8.96 -7.29
N PRO A 37 -1.58 9.90 -6.90
CA PRO A 37 -1.75 10.65 -5.66
C PRO A 37 -2.95 11.60 -5.74
N ILE A 38 -3.73 11.68 -4.65
CA ILE A 38 -4.89 12.56 -4.50
C ILE A 38 -4.68 13.55 -3.35
N ASP A 39 -4.32 13.05 -2.16
CA ASP A 39 -4.06 13.87 -0.97
C ASP A 39 -2.87 13.32 -0.18
N ASN A 40 -1.78 14.05 -0.20
CA ASN A 40 -0.54 13.65 0.47
C ASN A 40 -0.66 13.65 2.02
N ARG A 41 -1.57 14.44 2.60
CA ARG A 41 -1.78 14.51 4.06
C ARG A 41 -2.34 13.19 4.58
N LEU A 42 -3.17 12.53 3.77
CA LEU A 42 -3.79 11.25 4.08
C LEU A 42 -3.03 10.08 3.42
N ASN A 43 -1.95 10.34 2.70
CA ASN A 43 -1.35 9.31 1.82
C ASN A 43 -2.42 8.65 0.93
N LEU A 44 -3.41 9.46 0.48
CA LEU A 44 -4.55 9.00 -0.30
C LEU A 44 -4.18 8.94 -1.77
N HIS A 45 -4.35 7.77 -2.35
CA HIS A 45 -4.06 7.49 -3.76
C HIS A 45 -5.18 6.66 -4.38
N GLN A 46 -5.40 6.87 -5.67
CA GLN A 46 -6.24 6.01 -6.49
C GLN A 46 -5.39 4.89 -7.07
N VAL A 47 -5.74 3.64 -6.76
CA VAL A 47 -5.10 2.44 -7.32
C VAL A 47 -5.67 2.15 -8.70
N ASP A 48 -7.00 2.14 -8.82
CA ASP A 48 -7.77 2.05 -10.06
C ASP A 48 -9.17 2.66 -9.87
N ASP A 49 -10.07 2.47 -10.84
CA ASP A 49 -11.42 3.07 -10.80
C ASP A 49 -12.28 2.61 -9.62
N LYS A 50 -11.94 1.47 -8.99
CA LYS A 50 -12.71 0.89 -7.89
C LYS A 50 -11.93 0.75 -6.58
N LEU A 51 -10.65 1.10 -6.57
CA LEU A 51 -9.80 0.93 -5.41
C LEU A 51 -9.00 2.19 -5.10
N TYR A 52 -9.11 2.62 -3.86
CA TYR A 52 -8.34 3.70 -3.26
C TYR A 52 -7.56 3.17 -2.06
N ARG A 53 -6.45 3.82 -1.73
CA ARG A 53 -5.64 3.48 -0.56
C ARG A 53 -5.25 4.72 0.22
N SER A 54 -5.17 4.63 1.56
CA SER A 54 -4.75 5.77 2.40
C SER A 54 -4.09 5.34 3.71
N ALA A 55 -3.59 6.33 4.45
CA ALA A 55 -3.43 6.25 5.91
C ALA A 55 -4.81 6.28 6.58
N LEU A 56 -4.84 6.12 7.93
CA LEU A 56 -6.05 6.23 8.73
C LEU A 56 -6.72 7.59 8.46
N PRO A 57 -7.95 7.60 7.92
CA PRO A 57 -8.71 8.84 7.75
C PRO A 57 -9.15 9.46 9.08
N ASN A 58 -9.65 10.67 9.01
CA ASN A 58 -10.33 11.36 10.09
C ASN A 58 -11.69 11.88 9.62
N THR A 59 -12.46 12.49 10.48
CA THR A 59 -13.80 13.02 10.16
C THR A 59 -13.77 14.04 9.02
N GLU A 60 -12.69 14.84 8.88
CA GLU A 60 -12.53 15.83 7.80
C GLU A 60 -12.38 15.19 6.42
N ALA A 61 -11.94 13.93 6.36
CA ALA A 61 -11.77 13.20 5.11
C ALA A 61 -13.10 12.68 4.53
N VAL A 62 -14.16 12.59 5.32
CA VAL A 62 -15.42 11.92 4.92
C VAL A 62 -16.00 12.54 3.65
N ASP A 63 -16.08 13.86 3.56
CA ASP A 63 -16.64 14.53 2.38
C ASP A 63 -15.80 14.29 1.12
N GLN A 64 -14.46 14.27 1.26
CA GLN A 64 -13.55 13.95 0.17
C GLN A 64 -13.73 12.49 -0.30
N LEU A 65 -13.84 11.53 0.61
CA LEU A 65 -14.04 10.12 0.28
C LEU A 65 -15.38 9.92 -0.44
N LYS A 66 -16.45 10.57 0.02
CA LYS A 66 -17.77 10.55 -0.65
C LYS A 66 -17.73 11.20 -2.03
N ALA A 67 -17.00 12.30 -2.21
CA ALA A 67 -16.83 12.94 -3.50
C ALA A 67 -16.09 12.07 -4.52
N LEU A 68 -15.23 11.13 -4.05
CA LEU A 68 -14.60 10.10 -4.87
C LEU A 68 -15.52 8.90 -5.16
N GLY A 69 -16.75 8.92 -4.66
CA GLY A 69 -17.72 7.83 -4.82
C GLY A 69 -17.44 6.61 -3.94
N ILE A 70 -16.56 6.72 -2.94
CA ILE A 70 -16.23 5.61 -2.04
C ILE A 70 -17.45 5.28 -1.19
N VAL A 71 -17.85 4.01 -1.19
CA VAL A 71 -19.01 3.49 -0.45
C VAL A 71 -18.64 2.53 0.67
N SER A 72 -17.45 1.94 0.60
CA SER A 72 -16.95 0.98 1.58
C SER A 72 -15.51 1.28 1.96
N VAL A 73 -15.17 0.96 3.21
CA VAL A 73 -13.82 1.10 3.78
C VAL A 73 -13.38 -0.25 4.33
N VAL A 74 -12.29 -0.82 3.83
CA VAL A 74 -11.66 -2.01 4.40
C VAL A 74 -10.50 -1.58 5.28
N ASN A 75 -10.68 -1.79 6.57
CA ASN A 75 -9.79 -1.29 7.62
C ASN A 75 -8.89 -2.42 8.13
N PHE A 76 -7.59 -2.34 7.86
CA PHE A 76 -6.57 -3.28 8.34
C PHE A 76 -5.93 -2.85 9.68
N TYR A 77 -6.39 -1.75 10.26
CA TYR A 77 -5.91 -1.28 11.56
C TYR A 77 -6.61 -2.00 12.71
N GLN A 78 -5.98 -2.04 13.91
CA GLN A 78 -6.52 -2.75 15.06
C GLN A 78 -7.71 -2.05 15.74
N LYS A 79 -8.03 -0.82 15.36
CA LYS A 79 -9.16 -0.06 15.90
C LYS A 79 -10.19 0.15 14.81
N SER A 80 -11.48 0.01 15.16
CA SER A 80 -12.58 0.34 14.27
C SER A 80 -12.57 1.82 13.87
N ASP A 81 -13.14 2.08 12.71
CA ASP A 81 -13.31 3.40 12.10
C ASP A 81 -14.57 4.14 12.57
N ALA A 82 -15.38 3.53 13.43
CA ALA A 82 -16.62 4.10 13.91
C ALA A 82 -16.48 5.55 14.42
N SER A 83 -15.32 5.89 15.00
CA SER A 83 -15.09 7.23 15.56
C SER A 83 -15.00 8.34 14.50
N TRP A 84 -14.55 8.05 13.28
CA TRP A 84 -14.43 9.03 12.22
C TRP A 84 -15.50 8.86 11.13
N ILE A 85 -15.99 7.64 10.89
CA ILE A 85 -17.13 7.40 10.01
C ILE A 85 -18.40 8.03 10.59
N GLY A 86 -18.66 7.87 11.90
CA GLY A 86 -19.81 8.43 12.57
C GLY A 86 -21.10 7.99 11.90
N ASN A 87 -21.92 8.98 11.46
CA ASN A 87 -23.18 8.76 10.74
C ASN A 87 -23.03 8.85 9.22
N ALA A 88 -21.80 8.84 8.69
CA ALA A 88 -21.61 8.86 7.25
C ALA A 88 -22.09 7.53 6.64
N ASP A 89 -22.63 7.62 5.42
CA ASP A 89 -23.05 6.46 4.64
C ASP A 89 -21.80 5.80 4.01
N LEU A 90 -20.98 5.19 4.87
CA LEU A 90 -19.75 4.45 4.53
C LEU A 90 -19.78 3.12 5.29
N GLN A 91 -19.73 2.01 4.55
CA GLN A 91 -19.69 0.69 5.17
C GLN A 91 -18.25 0.36 5.61
N GLU A 92 -18.02 0.17 6.92
CA GLU A 92 -16.75 -0.39 7.41
C GLU A 92 -16.75 -1.92 7.28
N ILE A 93 -15.63 -2.46 6.78
CA ILE A 93 -15.25 -3.87 6.82
C ILE A 93 -13.95 -3.92 7.62
N HIS A 94 -14.04 -4.34 8.88
CA HIS A 94 -12.91 -4.32 9.80
C HIS A 94 -12.17 -5.66 9.78
N LEU A 95 -10.98 -5.68 9.19
CA LEU A 95 -10.09 -6.84 9.07
C LEU A 95 -8.71 -6.49 9.67
N PRO A 96 -8.53 -6.56 10.98
CA PRO A 96 -7.29 -6.15 11.64
C PRO A 96 -6.14 -7.12 11.33
N LEU A 97 -5.20 -6.71 10.49
CA LEU A 97 -4.05 -7.51 10.06
C LEU A 97 -2.80 -7.27 10.90
N ARG A 98 -1.94 -8.29 10.97
CA ARG A 98 -0.60 -8.22 11.55
C ARG A 98 0.41 -8.86 10.61
N THR A 99 1.18 -8.06 9.90
CA THR A 99 2.12 -8.54 8.86
C THR A 99 3.13 -9.58 9.31
N ARG A 100 3.44 -9.64 10.61
CA ARG A 100 4.36 -10.67 11.16
C ARG A 100 3.78 -12.09 11.09
N TRP A 101 2.47 -12.23 11.10
CA TRP A 101 1.76 -13.52 11.07
C TRP A 101 0.79 -13.63 9.89
N PHE A 102 0.99 -12.75 8.90
CA PHE A 102 0.16 -12.73 7.72
C PHE A 102 0.41 -14.00 6.88
N ASP A 103 -0.65 -14.67 6.51
CA ASP A 103 -0.64 -15.90 5.74
C ASP A 103 -1.65 -15.88 4.58
N ASP A 104 -1.79 -17.00 3.89
CA ASP A 104 -2.69 -17.12 2.74
C ASP A 104 -4.16 -17.02 3.12
N GLU A 105 -4.56 -17.40 4.34
CA GLU A 105 -5.93 -17.21 4.82
C GLU A 105 -6.24 -15.73 4.97
N ASP A 106 -5.36 -14.96 5.61
CA ASP A 106 -5.45 -13.50 5.69
C ASP A 106 -5.51 -12.85 4.30
N ALA A 107 -4.69 -13.34 3.34
CA ALA A 107 -4.66 -12.85 1.98
C ALA A 107 -5.98 -13.10 1.25
N LEU A 108 -6.52 -14.33 1.35
CA LEU A 108 -7.79 -14.71 0.75
C LEU A 108 -8.95 -13.91 1.33
N ASP A 109 -9.01 -13.76 2.66
CA ASP A 109 -10.05 -13.00 3.34
C ASP A 109 -10.03 -11.52 2.95
N ALA A 110 -8.84 -10.91 2.91
CA ALA A 110 -8.68 -9.53 2.48
C ALA A 110 -9.11 -9.32 1.02
N LEU A 111 -8.67 -10.20 0.10
CA LEU A 111 -8.98 -10.11 -1.31
C LEU A 111 -10.47 -10.36 -1.61
N ARG A 112 -11.11 -11.32 -0.93
CA ARG A 112 -12.56 -11.59 -1.06
C ARG A 112 -13.39 -10.43 -0.53
N SER A 113 -13.06 -9.96 0.67
CA SER A 113 -13.75 -8.82 1.28
C SER A 113 -13.68 -7.60 0.40
N LEU A 114 -12.51 -7.35 -0.21
CA LEU A 114 -12.30 -6.26 -1.15
C LEU A 114 -13.16 -6.43 -2.40
N ARG A 115 -13.17 -7.61 -3.02
CA ARG A 115 -13.99 -7.87 -4.23
C ARG A 115 -15.49 -7.75 -3.96
N THR A 116 -15.96 -8.31 -2.84
CA THR A 116 -17.37 -8.19 -2.43
C THR A 116 -17.76 -6.73 -2.17
N ALA A 117 -16.88 -5.96 -1.53
CA ALA A 117 -17.11 -4.53 -1.33
C ALA A 117 -17.17 -3.75 -2.66
N GLN A 118 -16.32 -4.08 -3.62
CA GLN A 118 -16.27 -3.46 -4.96
C GLN A 118 -17.53 -3.72 -5.82
N GLU A 119 -18.33 -4.71 -5.48
CA GLU A 119 -19.66 -4.93 -6.13
C GLU A 119 -20.62 -3.79 -5.82
N LYS A 120 -20.48 -3.13 -4.67
CA LYS A 120 -21.32 -2.01 -4.24
C LYS A 120 -20.82 -0.65 -4.76
N GLY A 121 -19.54 -0.55 -5.11
CA GLY A 121 -18.92 0.68 -5.59
C GLY A 121 -17.44 0.78 -5.23
N PRO A 122 -16.82 1.95 -5.40
CA PRO A 122 -15.42 2.18 -5.05
C PRO A 122 -15.14 1.96 -3.56
N VAL A 123 -13.96 1.39 -3.26
CA VAL A 123 -13.53 0.96 -1.93
C VAL A 123 -12.26 1.68 -1.53
N LEU A 124 -12.18 2.13 -0.28
CA LEU A 124 -10.95 2.57 0.35
C LEU A 124 -10.34 1.42 1.16
N ILE A 125 -9.07 1.13 0.97
CA ILE A 125 -8.29 0.29 1.89
C ILE A 125 -7.34 1.15 2.71
N HIS A 126 -7.24 0.91 4.01
CA HIS A 126 -6.30 1.64 4.83
C HIS A 126 -5.80 0.83 6.04
N CYS A 127 -4.73 1.35 6.64
CA CYS A 127 -4.25 0.97 7.97
C CYS A 127 -3.84 2.25 8.71
N LYS A 128 -2.96 2.17 9.71
CA LYS A 128 -2.54 3.38 10.44
C LYS A 128 -1.79 4.40 9.56
N HIS A 129 -0.87 3.95 8.70
CA HIS A 129 -0.01 4.83 7.90
C HIS A 129 -0.20 4.67 6.39
N GLY A 130 -1.04 3.73 5.93
CA GLY A 130 -1.24 3.46 4.51
C GLY A 130 -0.04 2.81 3.79
N GLN A 131 0.95 2.33 4.52
CA GLN A 131 2.22 1.83 3.98
C GLN A 131 2.30 0.30 4.01
N ASN A 132 2.49 -0.31 5.17
CA ASN A 132 2.80 -1.72 5.36
C ASN A 132 1.58 -2.63 5.03
N ARG A 133 0.58 -2.73 5.91
CA ARG A 133 -0.61 -3.60 5.71
C ARG A 133 -1.40 -3.23 4.46
N THR A 134 -1.65 -1.95 4.27
CA THR A 134 -2.29 -1.43 3.06
C THR A 134 -1.46 -1.71 1.80
N GLY A 135 -0.13 -1.56 1.90
CA GLY A 135 0.79 -1.87 0.80
C GLY A 135 0.79 -3.34 0.44
N LEU A 136 0.81 -4.22 1.44
CA LEU A 136 0.75 -5.67 1.27
C LEU A 136 -0.52 -6.08 0.49
N VAL A 137 -1.70 -5.65 0.96
CA VAL A 137 -2.97 -6.01 0.30
C VAL A 137 -3.09 -5.35 -1.08
N ALA A 138 -2.62 -4.11 -1.26
CA ALA A 138 -2.60 -3.47 -2.57
C ALA A 138 -1.69 -4.21 -3.56
N ALA A 139 -0.51 -4.69 -3.12
CA ALA A 139 0.40 -5.48 -3.95
C ALA A 139 -0.23 -6.83 -4.34
N LEU A 140 -0.88 -7.51 -3.40
CA LEU A 140 -1.64 -8.75 -3.71
C LEU A 140 -2.76 -8.48 -4.72
N TYR A 141 -3.51 -7.39 -4.56
CA TYR A 141 -4.54 -6.97 -5.52
C TYR A 141 -3.97 -6.76 -6.93
N ARG A 142 -2.82 -6.07 -7.04
CA ARG A 142 -2.11 -5.86 -8.31
C ARG A 142 -1.73 -7.19 -8.98
N MET A 143 -1.13 -8.12 -8.21
CA MET A 143 -0.68 -9.41 -8.73
C MET A 143 -1.84 -10.33 -9.10
N VAL A 144 -2.85 -10.41 -8.25
CA VAL A 144 -3.97 -11.34 -8.41
C VAL A 144 -4.95 -10.88 -9.48
N TYR A 145 -5.38 -9.61 -9.45
CA TYR A 145 -6.46 -9.12 -10.30
C TYR A 145 -5.97 -8.31 -11.49
N GLN A 146 -4.76 -7.72 -11.43
CA GLN A 146 -4.24 -6.90 -12.52
C GLN A 146 -3.05 -7.55 -13.25
N GLY A 147 -2.57 -8.70 -12.77
CA GLY A 147 -1.52 -9.48 -13.44
C GLY A 147 -0.12 -8.88 -13.37
N TRP A 148 0.13 -8.01 -12.37
CA TRP A 148 1.46 -7.44 -12.18
C TRP A 148 2.46 -8.51 -11.75
N SER A 149 3.74 -8.30 -12.07
CA SER A 149 4.82 -9.10 -11.50
C SER A 149 5.02 -8.79 -10.02
N LYS A 150 5.67 -9.71 -9.30
CA LYS A 150 6.04 -9.49 -7.89
C LYS A 150 6.94 -8.28 -7.74
N GLU A 151 7.93 -8.15 -8.63
CA GLU A 151 8.91 -7.06 -8.63
C GLU A 151 8.23 -5.70 -8.77
N GLU A 152 7.26 -5.59 -9.66
CA GLU A 152 6.53 -4.35 -9.91
C GLU A 152 5.61 -4.00 -8.75
N ALA A 153 4.88 -4.96 -8.20
CA ALA A 153 4.00 -4.77 -7.04
C ALA A 153 4.80 -4.38 -5.79
N LEU A 154 5.96 -5.01 -5.55
CA LEU A 154 6.88 -4.65 -4.48
C LEU A 154 7.48 -3.25 -4.68
N ALA A 155 7.86 -2.89 -5.91
CA ALA A 155 8.39 -1.57 -6.21
C ALA A 155 7.34 -0.47 -5.94
N GLU A 156 6.09 -0.67 -6.34
CA GLU A 156 5.00 0.25 -6.00
C GLU A 156 4.81 0.32 -4.48
N MET A 157 4.72 -0.81 -3.78
CA MET A 157 4.56 -0.85 -2.34
C MET A 157 5.66 -0.06 -1.61
N ARG A 158 6.94 -0.28 -1.98
CA ARG A 158 8.11 0.42 -1.41
C ARG A 158 8.06 1.93 -1.64
N SER A 159 7.47 2.38 -2.75
CA SER A 159 7.37 3.81 -3.09
C SER A 159 6.50 4.62 -2.11
N PHE A 160 5.65 3.97 -1.31
CA PHE A 160 4.84 4.64 -0.30
C PHE A 160 5.59 4.91 1.02
N GLY A 161 6.85 4.55 1.09
CA GLY A 161 7.70 4.73 2.26
C GLY A 161 7.39 3.73 3.38
N GLY A 162 8.09 3.91 4.48
CA GLY A 162 8.07 3.01 5.63
C GLY A 162 9.49 2.63 6.02
N SER A 163 9.71 2.18 7.27
CA SER A 163 11.03 1.65 7.62
C SER A 163 11.20 0.24 7.06
N ILE A 164 12.40 -0.08 6.58
CA ILE A 164 12.78 -1.41 6.07
C ILE A 164 12.37 -2.51 7.06
N GLU A 165 12.66 -2.32 8.35
CA GLU A 165 12.32 -3.28 9.40
C GLU A 165 10.80 -3.56 9.51
N ARG A 166 9.97 -2.51 9.39
CA ARG A 166 8.50 -2.66 9.45
C ARG A 166 7.92 -3.30 8.19
N MET A 167 8.55 -3.05 7.04
CA MET A 167 8.10 -3.58 5.75
C MET A 167 8.51 -5.04 5.55
N LYS A 168 9.60 -5.47 6.19
CA LYS A 168 10.23 -6.78 5.97
C LYS A 168 9.22 -7.94 5.93
N HIS A 169 8.37 -8.09 6.92
CA HIS A 169 7.43 -9.22 6.96
C HIS A 169 6.40 -9.19 5.82
N ALA A 170 5.98 -8.00 5.39
CA ALA A 170 5.10 -7.87 4.24
C ALA A 170 5.82 -8.19 2.93
N GLU A 171 7.08 -7.77 2.82
CA GLU A 171 7.93 -8.07 1.66
C GLU A 171 8.26 -9.55 1.59
N ASP A 172 8.69 -10.17 2.71
CA ASP A 172 8.98 -11.60 2.79
C ASP A 172 7.77 -12.43 2.30
N TYR A 173 6.55 -12.11 2.77
CA TYR A 173 5.35 -12.80 2.32
C TYR A 173 5.10 -12.61 0.81
N LEU A 174 5.22 -11.38 0.29
CA LEU A 174 5.00 -11.11 -1.13
C LEU A 174 6.06 -11.77 -2.03
N GLU A 175 7.28 -11.92 -1.56
CA GLU A 175 8.35 -12.63 -2.28
C GLU A 175 8.09 -14.15 -2.33
N ASP A 176 7.53 -14.73 -1.27
CA ASP A 176 7.33 -16.18 -1.14
C ASP A 176 5.97 -16.65 -1.73
N VAL A 177 4.92 -15.83 -1.67
CA VAL A 177 3.54 -16.22 -2.03
C VAL A 177 3.43 -16.79 -3.45
N ASP A 178 2.71 -17.91 -3.60
CA ASP A 178 2.30 -18.41 -4.93
C ASP A 178 0.98 -17.76 -5.37
N VAL A 179 1.11 -16.80 -6.29
CA VAL A 179 -0.04 -16.05 -6.84
C VAL A 179 -0.99 -16.96 -7.60
N SER A 180 -0.53 -18.06 -8.19
CA SER A 180 -1.37 -19.00 -8.94
C SER A 180 -2.23 -19.83 -8.00
N GLU A 181 -1.68 -20.26 -6.86
CA GLU A 181 -2.42 -20.95 -5.81
C GLU A 181 -3.47 -20.04 -5.16
N LEU A 182 -3.13 -18.76 -4.86
CA LEU A 182 -4.11 -17.79 -4.39
C LEU A 182 -5.27 -17.59 -5.38
N LYS A 183 -4.97 -17.46 -6.67
CA LYS A 183 -6.02 -17.33 -7.72
C LYS A 183 -6.91 -18.55 -7.77
N GLN A 184 -6.35 -19.74 -7.67
CA GLN A 184 -7.10 -21.00 -7.65
C GLN A 184 -7.99 -21.10 -6.40
N ALA A 185 -7.46 -20.78 -5.22
CA ALA A 185 -8.23 -20.77 -3.97
C ALA A 185 -9.37 -19.75 -3.99
N LEU A 186 -9.12 -18.53 -4.54
CA LEU A 186 -10.17 -17.53 -4.73
C LEU A 186 -11.28 -18.02 -5.67
N ALA A 187 -10.92 -18.66 -6.76
CA ALA A 187 -11.87 -19.16 -7.75
C ALA A 187 -12.73 -20.34 -7.22
N SER A 188 -12.13 -21.23 -6.42
CA SER A 188 -12.80 -22.38 -5.82
C SER A 188 -13.58 -22.06 -4.55
N GLY A 189 -13.36 -20.89 -3.95
CA GLY A 189 -13.90 -20.55 -2.62
C GLY A 189 -13.16 -21.20 -1.46
N ALA A 190 -12.01 -21.86 -1.71
CA ALA A 190 -11.24 -22.52 -0.66
C ALA A 190 -10.73 -21.53 0.39
N CYS A 191 -10.82 -21.87 1.66
CA CYS A 191 -10.44 -21.01 2.79
C CYS A 191 -8.93 -20.83 2.94
N SER A 192 -8.11 -21.72 2.34
CA SER A 192 -6.65 -21.68 2.34
C SER A 192 -6.10 -22.24 1.04
N THR A 193 -4.86 -21.94 0.70
CA THR A 193 -4.11 -22.59 -0.39
C THR A 193 -3.60 -23.97 0.03
N SER A 194 -3.41 -24.20 1.33
CA SER A 194 -2.98 -25.48 1.87
C SER A 194 -4.13 -26.48 1.98
N ALA A 195 -4.00 -27.64 1.34
CA ALA A 195 -4.96 -28.74 1.47
C ALA A 195 -5.08 -29.31 2.91
N LEU A 196 -4.11 -28.99 3.78
CA LEU A 196 -4.05 -29.46 5.18
C LEU A 196 -4.47 -28.35 6.16
N ALA A 197 -5.02 -27.22 5.68
CA ALA A 197 -5.45 -26.14 6.56
C ALA A 197 -6.62 -26.57 7.46
N TRP A 198 -6.60 -26.09 8.69
CA TRP A 198 -7.66 -26.39 9.67
C TRP A 198 -9.05 -25.97 9.22
N CYS A 199 -9.16 -24.92 8.44
CA CYS A 199 -10.45 -24.47 7.90
C CYS A 199 -11.09 -25.52 6.98
N HIS A 200 -10.33 -26.29 6.20
CA HIS A 200 -10.86 -27.38 5.39
C HIS A 200 -11.40 -28.56 6.25
N ILE A 201 -10.82 -28.78 7.44
CA ILE A 201 -11.31 -29.80 8.36
C ILE A 201 -12.65 -29.36 8.96
N GLY A 202 -12.79 -28.08 9.28
CA GLY A 202 -14.07 -27.50 9.74
C GLY A 202 -15.19 -27.68 8.71
N ASP A 203 -14.94 -27.29 7.46
CA ASP A 203 -15.89 -27.43 6.35
C ASP A 203 -16.28 -28.91 6.12
N TRP A 204 -15.33 -29.83 6.22
CA TRP A 204 -15.59 -31.27 6.10
C TRP A 204 -16.46 -31.79 7.25
N LEU A 205 -16.20 -31.38 8.51
CA LEU A 205 -17.01 -31.76 9.67
C LEU A 205 -18.43 -31.20 9.58
N GLU A 206 -18.61 -29.96 9.14
CA GLU A 206 -19.92 -29.35 8.91
C GLU A 206 -20.71 -30.09 7.80
N SER A 207 -20.01 -30.50 6.73
CA SER A 207 -20.64 -31.28 5.64
C SER A 207 -21.13 -32.64 6.11
N LEU A 208 -20.44 -33.29 7.05
CA LEU A 208 -20.90 -34.56 7.65
C LEU A 208 -22.07 -34.34 8.57
N ALA A 209 -22.11 -33.25 9.34
CA ALA A 209 -23.21 -32.92 10.25
C ALA A 209 -24.52 -32.52 9.54
N SER A 210 -24.41 -32.02 8.30
CA SER A 210 -25.54 -31.62 7.46
C SER A 210 -26.10 -32.74 6.57
N ALA A 211 -25.48 -33.92 6.58
CA ALA A 211 -25.85 -35.09 5.77
C ALA A 211 -26.80 -36.07 6.51
N ASP A 212 -27.13 -35.78 7.77
CA ASP A 212 -28.15 -36.48 8.60
C ASP A 212 -29.44 -35.67 8.65
#